data_8868ca2d0044f157589b49b277afa564
#
_entry.id   8868ca2d0044f157589b49b277afa564
#
_cell.length_a   1.000
_cell.length_b   1.000
_cell.length_c   1.000
_cell.angle_alpha   90.00
_cell.angle_beta   90.00
_cell.angle_gamma   90.00
#
_symmetry.space_group_name_H-M   'P 1'
#
loop_
_entity.id
_entity.type
_entity.pdbx_description
1 polymer ?
#
loop_
_entity_poly.entity_id
_entity_poly.type
_entity_poly.pdbx_seq_one_letter_code
_entity_poly.pdbx_strand_id
1 'polypeptide(L)'
;MFQGFSQQTNDFLWGIRFNNERSWFEAHKQTYLDQVQAPLRELAQEVYQQFSARHQDLPLMVRVSRIYRDARRLFGRGPYKSHLWFSLRIAGEDWAAHPVLWFEIFPAGYAYGMGIYDAKPATMARFRQDMDQHPQKMGKLARAFQKQDRFHLEGEEYKRPKGHPKPPLDQWYNRKNLDLLCQREIDPLLYSPDLVGEVVEAFEQLLPYYRYFSDLCSRGD
;
A
#
# COMPACT_ATOMS: atom_id res chain seq x y z
N MET A 1 -20.29 -9.75 1.79
CA MET A 1 -20.27 -8.64 0.78
C MET A 1 -20.04 -7.35 1.55
N PHE A 2 -19.02 -6.60 1.17
CA PHE A 2 -18.64 -5.35 1.83
C PHE A 2 -19.74 -4.28 1.72
N GLN A 3 -20.11 -3.71 2.83
CA GLN A 3 -21.18 -2.71 2.92
C GLN A 3 -20.68 -1.31 3.31
N GLY A 4 -19.37 -1.15 3.42
CA GLY A 4 -18.70 0.03 3.98
C GLY A 4 -18.16 -0.24 5.38
N PHE A 5 -17.22 0.57 5.80
CA PHE A 5 -16.87 0.69 7.22
C PHE A 5 -17.97 1.45 7.96
N SER A 6 -17.81 1.65 9.26
CA SER A 6 -18.76 2.40 10.08
C SER A 6 -18.04 3.41 10.97
N GLN A 7 -18.78 4.33 11.57
CA GLN A 7 -18.22 5.24 12.58
C GLN A 7 -17.56 4.45 13.72
N GLN A 8 -18.12 3.29 14.10
CA GLN A 8 -17.55 2.42 15.13
C GLN A 8 -16.17 1.88 14.77
N THR A 9 -15.87 1.73 13.46
CA THR A 9 -14.52 1.38 13.00
C THR A 9 -13.52 2.45 13.41
N ASN A 10 -13.80 3.71 13.13
CA ASN A 10 -12.93 4.84 13.47
C ASN A 10 -12.84 5.03 14.98
N ASP A 11 -13.95 4.92 15.69
CA ASP A 11 -14.00 5.02 17.15
C ASP A 11 -13.13 3.95 17.81
N PHE A 12 -13.19 2.70 17.32
CA PHE A 12 -12.30 1.64 17.78
C PHE A 12 -10.83 1.95 17.51
N LEU A 13 -10.49 2.42 16.29
CA LEU A 13 -9.10 2.72 15.93
C LEU A 13 -8.52 3.88 16.75
N TRP A 14 -9.33 4.89 17.07
CA TRP A 14 -8.96 5.93 18.05
C TRP A 14 -8.82 5.37 19.44
N GLY A 15 -9.79 4.56 19.89
CA GLY A 15 -9.80 3.94 21.21
C GLY A 15 -8.52 3.13 21.46
N ILE A 16 -8.14 2.22 20.54
CA ILE A 16 -6.91 1.41 20.66
C ILE A 16 -5.63 2.24 20.52
N ARG A 17 -5.67 3.38 19.86
CA ARG A 17 -4.53 4.30 19.77
C ARG A 17 -4.21 4.93 21.13
N PHE A 18 -5.23 5.30 21.89
CA PHE A 18 -5.08 5.94 23.20
C PHE A 18 -4.98 4.95 24.38
N ASN A 19 -5.57 3.76 24.22
CA ASN A 19 -5.62 2.73 25.26
C ASN A 19 -4.97 1.43 24.77
N ASN A 20 -3.69 1.49 24.40
CA ASN A 20 -3.00 0.39 23.75
C ASN A 20 -2.51 -0.67 24.73
N GLU A 21 -3.46 -1.29 25.45
CA GLU A 21 -3.23 -2.31 26.46
C GLU A 21 -4.21 -3.48 26.33
N ARG A 22 -3.81 -4.62 26.91
CA ARG A 22 -4.56 -5.87 26.75
C ARG A 22 -5.95 -5.80 27.36
N SER A 23 -6.09 -5.19 28.54
CA SER A 23 -7.37 -5.05 29.25
C SER A 23 -8.40 -4.31 28.39
N TRP A 24 -8.01 -3.18 27.79
CA TRP A 24 -8.88 -2.42 26.91
C TRP A 24 -9.26 -3.22 25.66
N PHE A 25 -8.29 -3.86 25.01
CA PHE A 25 -8.55 -4.65 23.81
C PHE A 25 -9.51 -5.82 24.08
N GLU A 26 -9.32 -6.58 25.16
CA GLU A 26 -10.20 -7.70 25.49
C GLU A 26 -11.65 -7.23 25.78
N ALA A 27 -11.83 -6.06 26.39
CA ALA A 27 -13.15 -5.46 26.59
C ALA A 27 -13.83 -5.01 25.28
N HIS A 28 -13.06 -4.69 24.23
CA HIS A 28 -13.57 -4.20 22.95
C HIS A 28 -13.34 -5.18 21.78
N LYS A 29 -12.98 -6.42 22.10
CA LYS A 29 -12.60 -7.42 21.08
C LYS A 29 -13.72 -7.75 20.11
N GLN A 30 -14.97 -7.80 20.57
CA GLN A 30 -16.10 -8.06 19.69
C GLN A 30 -16.29 -6.91 18.69
N THR A 31 -16.18 -5.67 19.12
CA THR A 31 -16.21 -4.48 18.25
C THR A 31 -15.11 -4.55 17.20
N TYR A 32 -13.89 -4.95 17.58
CA TYR A 32 -12.80 -5.17 16.64
C TYR A 32 -13.16 -6.21 15.57
N LEU A 33 -13.70 -7.35 15.99
CA LEU A 33 -14.03 -8.43 15.06
C LEU A 33 -15.11 -8.02 14.07
N ASP A 34 -16.17 -7.38 14.55
CA ASP A 34 -17.36 -7.07 13.76
C ASP A 34 -17.22 -5.78 12.94
N GLN A 35 -16.60 -4.75 13.53
CA GLN A 35 -16.59 -3.41 12.93
C GLN A 35 -15.28 -3.05 12.23
N VAL A 36 -14.21 -3.83 12.43
CA VAL A 36 -12.90 -3.54 11.83
C VAL A 36 -12.40 -4.71 11.01
N GLN A 37 -12.26 -5.89 11.63
CA GLN A 37 -11.64 -7.04 10.98
C GLN A 37 -12.53 -7.64 9.88
N ALA A 38 -13.81 -7.82 10.15
CA ALA A 38 -14.74 -8.39 9.17
C ALA A 38 -14.89 -7.48 7.94
N PRO A 39 -15.20 -6.17 8.06
CA PRO A 39 -15.27 -5.28 6.90
C PRO A 39 -13.95 -5.20 6.12
N LEU A 40 -12.80 -5.13 6.81
CA LEU A 40 -11.52 -5.09 6.13
C LEU A 40 -11.23 -6.36 5.32
N ARG A 41 -11.64 -7.52 5.82
CA ARG A 41 -11.52 -8.79 5.09
C ARG A 41 -12.46 -8.86 3.89
N GLU A 42 -13.69 -8.39 4.05
CA GLU A 42 -14.66 -8.34 2.95
C GLU A 42 -14.17 -7.42 1.84
N LEU A 43 -13.76 -6.20 2.16
CA LEU A 43 -13.15 -5.26 1.21
C LEU A 43 -11.96 -5.91 0.48
N ALA A 44 -11.04 -6.49 1.24
CA ALA A 44 -9.84 -7.13 0.70
C ALA A 44 -10.18 -8.27 -0.28
N GLN A 45 -11.17 -9.10 0.06
CA GLN A 45 -11.58 -10.23 -0.75
C GLN A 45 -12.28 -9.78 -2.04
N GLU A 46 -13.17 -8.79 -1.97
CA GLU A 46 -13.88 -8.29 -3.14
C GLU A 46 -12.95 -7.53 -4.10
N VAL A 47 -12.07 -6.69 -3.57
CA VAL A 47 -11.03 -6.02 -4.38
C VAL A 47 -10.13 -7.06 -5.06
N TYR A 48 -9.68 -8.07 -4.32
CA TYR A 48 -8.86 -9.15 -4.88
C TYR A 48 -9.59 -9.91 -5.99
N GLN A 49 -10.83 -10.30 -5.77
CA GLN A 49 -11.62 -11.04 -6.77
C GLN A 49 -11.82 -10.23 -8.05
N GLN A 50 -12.22 -8.95 -7.93
CA GLN A 50 -12.46 -8.11 -9.11
C GLN A 50 -11.18 -7.79 -9.87
N PHE A 51 -10.08 -7.47 -9.15
CA PHE A 51 -8.81 -7.16 -9.78
C PHE A 51 -8.17 -8.39 -10.43
N SER A 52 -8.11 -9.52 -9.72
CA SER A 52 -7.48 -10.75 -10.23
C SER A 52 -8.27 -11.38 -11.38
N ALA A 53 -9.59 -11.21 -11.44
CA ALA A 53 -10.38 -11.67 -12.57
C ALA A 53 -9.97 -11.00 -13.89
N ARG A 54 -9.50 -9.75 -13.83
CA ARG A 54 -9.02 -8.97 -14.98
C ARG A 54 -7.53 -9.20 -15.31
N HIS A 55 -6.75 -9.66 -14.33
CA HIS A 55 -5.29 -9.80 -14.40
C HIS A 55 -4.82 -11.18 -13.95
N GLN A 56 -5.32 -12.22 -14.63
CA GLN A 56 -5.00 -13.63 -14.33
C GLN A 56 -3.51 -13.98 -14.57
N ASP A 57 -2.80 -13.15 -15.31
CA ASP A 57 -1.35 -13.25 -15.55
C ASP A 57 -0.51 -12.82 -14.33
N LEU A 58 -1.12 -12.17 -13.34
CA LEU A 58 -0.43 -11.73 -12.12
C LEU A 58 -0.68 -12.74 -10.99
N PRO A 59 0.36 -13.44 -10.49
CA PRO A 59 0.23 -14.45 -9.43
C PRO A 59 0.09 -13.78 -8.06
N LEU A 60 -0.95 -12.97 -7.89
CA LEU A 60 -1.19 -12.22 -6.67
C LEU A 60 -1.94 -13.06 -5.63
N MET A 61 -1.69 -12.77 -4.38
CA MET A 61 -2.45 -13.26 -3.24
C MET A 61 -2.85 -12.10 -2.34
N VAL A 62 -4.02 -12.22 -1.71
CA VAL A 62 -4.48 -11.24 -0.72
C VAL A 62 -3.90 -11.56 0.66
N ARG A 63 -3.46 -10.56 1.37
CA ARG A 63 -3.04 -10.63 2.77
C ARG A 63 -3.67 -9.49 3.57
N VAL A 64 -4.32 -9.84 4.68
CA VAL A 64 -4.89 -8.88 5.63
C VAL A 64 -4.04 -8.85 6.88
N SER A 65 -3.73 -7.66 7.38
CA SER A 65 -2.90 -7.48 8.56
C SER A 65 -3.61 -7.98 9.82
N ARG A 66 -2.82 -8.49 10.77
CA ARG A 66 -3.29 -8.74 12.14
C ARG A 66 -3.16 -7.47 12.97
N ILE A 67 -4.05 -7.30 13.96
CA ILE A 67 -3.97 -6.15 14.87
C ILE A 67 -2.74 -6.19 15.78
N TYR A 68 -2.24 -7.38 16.10
CA TYR A 68 -1.07 -7.55 16.96
C TYR A 68 0.21 -7.04 16.30
N ARG A 69 1.00 -6.28 17.05
CA ARG A 69 2.37 -5.98 16.65
C ARG A 69 3.27 -7.18 16.89
N ASP A 70 4.34 -7.28 16.12
CA ASP A 70 5.42 -8.23 16.41
C ASP A 70 6.09 -7.83 17.74
N ALA A 71 6.11 -8.76 18.70
CA ALA A 71 6.67 -8.52 20.04
C ALA A 71 8.14 -8.06 19.98
N ARG A 72 8.90 -8.50 18.96
CA ARG A 72 10.29 -8.09 18.73
C ARG A 72 10.44 -6.64 18.27
N ARG A 73 9.36 -5.99 17.81
CA ARG A 73 9.34 -4.64 17.21
C ARG A 73 8.44 -3.67 17.96
N LEU A 74 8.22 -3.89 19.26
CA LEU A 74 7.36 -2.99 20.06
C LEU A 74 8.00 -1.61 20.26
N PHE A 75 9.31 -1.54 20.56
CA PHE A 75 10.06 -0.29 20.76
C PHE A 75 9.32 0.73 21.64
N GLY A 76 8.75 0.28 22.76
CA GLY A 76 7.95 1.13 23.66
C GLY A 76 6.53 1.44 23.20
N ARG A 77 6.12 0.98 22.00
CA ARG A 77 4.73 1.08 21.53
C ARG A 77 3.91 -0.09 22.07
N GLY A 78 2.63 0.13 22.36
CA GLY A 78 1.74 -0.92 22.82
C GLY A 78 1.59 -2.10 21.86
N PRO A 79 1.01 -3.22 22.32
CA PRO A 79 0.98 -4.49 21.59
C PRO A 79 0.07 -4.49 20.35
N TYR A 80 -0.75 -3.48 20.17
CA TYR A 80 -1.71 -3.41 19.07
C TYR A 80 -1.39 -2.31 18.09
N LYS A 81 -1.76 -2.52 16.82
CA LYS A 81 -1.74 -1.50 15.78
C LYS A 81 -3.01 -0.66 15.88
N SER A 82 -2.90 0.63 15.63
CA SER A 82 -4.04 1.53 15.43
C SER A 82 -4.33 1.79 13.95
N HIS A 83 -3.68 1.05 13.05
CA HIS A 83 -3.88 1.07 11.62
C HIS A 83 -3.85 -0.37 11.10
N LEU A 84 -4.71 -0.69 10.16
CA LEU A 84 -4.84 -2.02 9.61
C LEU A 84 -4.90 -1.93 8.08
N TRP A 85 -4.34 -2.93 7.43
CA TRP A 85 -4.18 -2.92 5.98
C TRP A 85 -4.44 -4.30 5.37
N PHE A 86 -4.74 -4.30 4.10
CA PHE A 86 -4.56 -5.47 3.26
C PHE A 86 -3.63 -5.15 2.08
N SER A 87 -3.12 -6.20 1.46
CA SER A 87 -2.28 -6.08 0.28
C SER A 87 -2.55 -7.19 -0.73
N LEU A 88 -2.39 -6.85 -2.01
CA LEU A 88 -2.26 -7.79 -3.11
C LEU A 88 -0.79 -7.86 -3.48
N ARG A 89 -0.18 -9.03 -3.35
CA ARG A 89 1.26 -9.21 -3.49
C ARG A 89 1.58 -10.62 -3.98
N ILE A 90 2.80 -10.81 -4.48
CA ILE A 90 3.30 -12.15 -4.81
C ILE A 90 3.44 -13.01 -3.54
N ALA A 91 3.42 -14.32 -3.73
CA ALA A 91 3.76 -15.28 -2.67
C ALA A 91 5.27 -15.27 -2.38
N GLY A 92 5.66 -15.74 -1.19
CA GLY A 92 7.06 -15.90 -0.81
C GLY A 92 7.50 -15.01 0.34
N GLU A 93 8.73 -15.22 0.82
CA GLU A 93 9.29 -14.49 1.95
C GLU A 93 9.79 -13.10 1.55
N ASP A 94 10.29 -12.94 0.34
CA ASP A 94 10.85 -11.70 -0.23
C ASP A 94 9.78 -10.71 -0.76
N TRP A 95 8.51 -10.94 -0.47
CA TRP A 95 7.40 -10.13 -0.98
C TRP A 95 7.60 -8.62 -0.77
N ALA A 96 8.25 -8.21 0.32
CA ALA A 96 8.45 -6.80 0.65
C ALA A 96 9.49 -6.11 -0.26
N ALA A 97 10.33 -6.90 -0.94
CA ALA A 97 11.28 -6.42 -1.95
C ALA A 97 10.67 -6.25 -3.34
N HIS A 98 9.40 -6.66 -3.50
CA HIS A 98 8.62 -6.54 -4.74
C HIS A 98 7.53 -5.49 -4.59
N PRO A 99 6.96 -4.98 -5.70
CA PRO A 99 5.84 -4.06 -5.63
C PRO A 99 4.60 -4.74 -5.04
N VAL A 100 3.88 -3.99 -4.23
CA VAL A 100 2.68 -4.41 -3.52
C VAL A 100 1.59 -3.38 -3.75
N LEU A 101 0.39 -3.82 -4.15
CA LEU A 101 -0.81 -3.00 -4.13
C LEU A 101 -1.43 -3.10 -2.75
N TRP A 102 -1.81 -1.99 -2.13
CA TRP A 102 -2.23 -1.98 -0.73
C TRP A 102 -3.35 -0.97 -0.44
N PHE A 103 -4.10 -1.25 0.60
CA PHE A 103 -5.07 -0.37 1.24
C PHE A 103 -4.82 -0.37 2.74
N GLU A 104 -4.93 0.77 3.39
CA GLU A 104 -4.79 0.94 4.83
C GLU A 104 -5.91 1.82 5.38
N ILE A 105 -6.45 1.43 6.54
CA ILE A 105 -7.35 2.26 7.35
C ILE A 105 -6.67 2.63 8.66
N PHE A 106 -6.80 3.88 9.07
CA PHE A 106 -6.24 4.44 10.30
C PHE A 106 -7.25 5.40 10.96
N PRO A 107 -7.03 5.86 12.20
CA PRO A 107 -8.05 6.60 12.94
C PRO A 107 -8.62 7.83 12.24
N ALA A 108 -7.79 8.57 11.50
CA ALA A 108 -8.16 9.83 10.87
C ALA A 108 -8.53 9.70 9.38
N GLY A 109 -8.49 8.49 8.81
CA GLY A 109 -8.76 8.33 7.38
C GLY A 109 -8.32 6.97 6.85
N TYR A 110 -8.02 6.95 5.56
CA TYR A 110 -7.56 5.77 4.86
C TYR A 110 -6.63 6.15 3.71
N ALA A 111 -5.86 5.17 3.24
CA ALA A 111 -4.97 5.35 2.11
C ALA A 111 -4.91 4.06 1.27
N TYR A 112 -4.56 4.20 0.01
CA TYR A 112 -4.32 3.07 -0.88
C TYR A 112 -3.27 3.45 -1.93
N GLY A 113 -2.58 2.44 -2.44
CA GLY A 113 -1.48 2.72 -3.33
C GLY A 113 -0.72 1.50 -3.81
N MET A 114 0.47 1.76 -4.33
CA MET A 114 1.46 0.76 -4.72
C MET A 114 2.84 1.18 -4.22
N GLY A 115 3.55 0.28 -3.56
CA GLY A 115 4.88 0.57 -3.06
C GLY A 115 5.81 -0.64 -3.01
N ILE A 116 7.09 -0.38 -2.77
CA ILE A 116 8.12 -1.40 -2.51
C ILE A 116 8.71 -1.09 -1.13
N TYR A 117 8.27 -1.82 -0.10
CA TYR A 117 8.60 -1.52 1.29
C TYR A 117 10.06 -1.73 1.66
N ASP A 118 10.66 -2.83 1.16
CA ASP A 118 12.04 -3.21 1.43
C ASP A 118 12.80 -3.34 0.11
N ALA A 119 12.85 -2.24 -0.63
CA ALA A 119 13.52 -2.19 -1.92
C ALA A 119 15.02 -2.49 -1.75
N LYS A 120 15.47 -3.62 -2.30
CA LYS A 120 16.88 -4.00 -2.27
C LYS A 120 17.73 -2.94 -2.99
N PRO A 121 18.90 -2.56 -2.44
CA PRO A 121 19.79 -1.59 -3.10
C PRO A 121 20.13 -1.95 -4.55
N ALA A 122 20.27 -3.25 -4.84
CA ALA A 122 20.50 -3.75 -6.19
C ALA A 122 19.30 -3.46 -7.13
N THR A 123 18.06 -3.63 -6.66
CA THR A 123 16.86 -3.31 -7.44
C THR A 123 16.80 -1.81 -7.77
N MET A 124 17.10 -0.95 -6.78
CA MET A 124 17.14 0.50 -7.01
C MET A 124 18.32 0.93 -7.88
N ALA A 125 19.41 0.18 -7.89
CA ALA A 125 20.51 0.39 -8.85
C ALA A 125 20.08 0.02 -10.28
N ARG A 126 19.41 -1.14 -10.47
CA ARG A 126 18.82 -1.54 -11.76
C ARG A 126 17.79 -0.53 -12.26
N PHE A 127 16.96 0.00 -11.36
CA PHE A 127 15.99 1.05 -11.71
C PHE A 127 16.67 2.28 -12.30
N ARG A 128 17.75 2.78 -11.68
CA ARG A 128 18.54 3.90 -12.21
C ARG A 128 19.18 3.54 -13.55
N GLN A 129 19.79 2.36 -13.63
CA GLN A 129 20.40 1.88 -14.87
C GLN A 129 19.39 1.78 -16.02
N ASP A 130 18.16 1.29 -15.76
CA ASP A 130 17.10 1.25 -16.78
C ASP A 130 16.68 2.67 -17.22
N MET A 131 16.61 3.63 -16.29
CA MET A 131 16.36 5.02 -16.63
C MET A 131 17.48 5.66 -17.47
N ASP A 132 18.74 5.29 -17.21
CA ASP A 132 19.89 5.80 -17.97
C ASP A 132 19.95 5.18 -19.36
N GLN A 133 19.69 3.89 -19.49
CA GLN A 133 19.76 3.17 -20.77
C GLN A 133 18.48 3.29 -21.61
N HIS A 134 17.32 3.35 -20.95
CA HIS A 134 16.00 3.34 -21.56
C HIS A 134 15.08 4.45 -21.01
N PRO A 135 15.51 5.74 -21.06
CA PRO A 135 14.80 6.84 -20.38
C PRO A 135 13.35 7.02 -20.87
N GLN A 136 13.03 6.53 -22.06
CA GLN A 136 11.70 6.65 -22.64
C GLN A 136 10.66 5.80 -21.91
N LYS A 137 11.02 4.61 -21.37
CA LYS A 137 10.09 3.72 -20.68
C LYS A 137 9.57 4.38 -19.40
N MET A 138 10.47 4.66 -18.46
CA MET A 138 10.10 5.34 -17.21
C MET A 138 9.64 6.78 -17.47
N GLY A 139 10.20 7.47 -18.46
CA GLY A 139 9.78 8.82 -18.85
C GLY A 139 8.33 8.90 -19.34
N LYS A 140 7.79 7.84 -19.97
CA LYS A 140 6.36 7.76 -20.31
C LYS A 140 5.51 7.65 -19.05
N LEU A 141 5.89 6.78 -18.11
CA LEU A 141 5.20 6.61 -16.83
C LEU A 141 5.26 7.88 -15.98
N ALA A 142 6.44 8.50 -15.87
CA ALA A 142 6.63 9.72 -15.09
C ALA A 142 5.80 10.89 -15.65
N ARG A 143 5.72 11.06 -17.00
CA ARG A 143 4.83 12.05 -17.59
C ARG A 143 3.35 11.76 -17.40
N ALA A 144 2.94 10.48 -17.42
CA ALA A 144 1.57 10.09 -17.09
C ALA A 144 1.25 10.40 -15.62
N PHE A 145 2.21 10.14 -14.74
CA PHE A 145 2.08 10.46 -13.32
C PHE A 145 1.89 11.96 -13.04
N GLN A 146 2.60 12.82 -13.74
CA GLN A 146 2.47 14.27 -13.61
C GLN A 146 1.12 14.85 -14.10
N LYS A 147 0.34 14.08 -14.87
CA LYS A 147 -0.96 14.52 -15.41
C LYS A 147 -2.16 14.17 -14.53
N GLN A 148 -1.93 13.48 -13.44
CA GLN A 148 -2.94 13.09 -12.48
C GLN A 148 -2.67 13.76 -11.12
N ASP A 149 -3.70 13.94 -10.32
CA ASP A 149 -3.67 14.58 -9.00
C ASP A 149 -4.08 13.63 -7.86
N ARG A 150 -4.44 12.39 -8.21
CA ARG A 150 -4.91 11.38 -7.26
C ARG A 150 -3.79 10.81 -6.40
N PHE A 151 -2.66 10.46 -7.02
CA PHE A 151 -1.54 9.82 -6.35
C PHE A 151 -0.35 10.76 -6.16
N HIS A 152 0.32 10.61 -5.04
CA HIS A 152 1.58 11.27 -4.74
C HIS A 152 2.72 10.27 -4.74
N LEU A 153 3.90 10.70 -5.21
CA LEU A 153 5.12 9.91 -5.17
C LEU A 153 5.84 10.18 -3.86
N GLU A 154 5.91 9.18 -3.01
CA GLU A 154 6.66 9.21 -1.75
C GLU A 154 7.82 8.22 -1.74
N GLY A 155 8.56 8.18 -0.64
CA GLY A 155 9.69 7.31 -0.40
C GLY A 155 10.91 8.09 0.06
N GLU A 156 11.83 7.38 0.71
CA GLU A 156 13.07 7.97 1.16
C GLU A 156 14.01 8.29 0.00
N GLU A 157 14.71 9.41 0.10
CA GLU A 157 15.76 9.77 -0.83
C GLU A 157 17.17 9.46 -0.28
N TYR A 158 18.12 9.28 -1.19
CA TYR A 158 19.52 9.16 -0.80
C TYR A 158 20.04 10.52 -0.31
N LYS A 159 20.70 10.53 0.85
CA LYS A 159 21.37 11.75 1.39
C LYS A 159 22.36 12.36 0.39
N ARG A 160 23.02 11.52 -0.42
CA ARG A 160 23.88 11.92 -1.54
C ARG A 160 23.21 11.46 -2.83
N PRO A 161 22.80 12.37 -3.71
CA PRO A 161 22.21 12.00 -5.00
C PRO A 161 23.09 11.03 -5.78
N LYS A 162 22.46 10.08 -6.45
CA LYS A 162 23.13 9.09 -7.30
C LYS A 162 23.27 9.55 -8.74
N GLY A 163 22.57 10.61 -9.11
CA GLY A 163 22.63 11.24 -10.42
C GLY A 163 21.68 12.42 -10.51
N HIS A 164 21.72 13.10 -11.65
CA HIS A 164 20.94 14.31 -11.92
C HIS A 164 20.23 14.20 -13.30
N PRO A 165 19.25 13.26 -13.43
CA PRO A 165 18.50 13.14 -14.68
C PRO A 165 17.62 14.37 -14.87
N LYS A 166 17.25 14.62 -16.14
CA LYS A 166 16.32 15.69 -16.48
C LYS A 166 14.88 15.31 -16.09
N PRO A 167 14.01 16.30 -15.83
CA PRO A 167 12.57 16.04 -15.66
C PRO A 167 11.99 15.25 -16.83
N PRO A 168 11.02 14.38 -16.62
CA PRO A 168 10.33 14.10 -15.32
C PRO A 168 10.99 13.00 -14.48
N LEU A 169 12.19 12.53 -14.81
CA LEU A 169 12.85 11.41 -14.12
C LEU A 169 13.53 11.81 -12.80
N ASP A 170 13.81 13.09 -12.61
CA ASP A 170 14.49 13.66 -11.45
C ASP A 170 13.84 13.25 -10.12
N GLN A 171 12.51 13.26 -10.04
CA GLN A 171 11.74 12.90 -8.85
C GLN A 171 11.82 11.40 -8.49
N TRP A 172 12.17 10.54 -9.43
CA TRP A 172 12.19 9.08 -9.30
C TRP A 172 13.58 8.53 -9.01
N TYR A 173 14.60 9.15 -9.58
CA TYR A 173 15.95 8.60 -9.70
C TYR A 173 16.66 8.41 -8.35
N ASN A 174 16.50 9.36 -7.44
CA ASN A 174 17.25 9.38 -6.19
C ASN A 174 16.53 8.76 -5.00
N ARG A 175 15.50 7.98 -5.24
CA ARG A 175 14.74 7.30 -4.18
C ARG A 175 15.36 5.97 -3.78
N LYS A 176 15.29 5.65 -2.48
CA LYS A 176 15.70 4.35 -1.92
C LYS A 176 14.58 3.33 -1.99
N ASN A 177 13.35 3.77 -1.87
CA ASN A 177 12.12 3.03 -2.01
C ASN A 177 11.08 3.92 -2.69
N LEU A 178 9.96 3.35 -3.10
CA LEU A 178 8.91 4.06 -3.83
C LEU A 178 7.56 3.70 -3.24
N ASP A 179 6.73 4.73 -3.09
CA ASP A 179 5.34 4.58 -2.77
C ASP A 179 4.50 5.58 -3.59
N LEU A 180 3.53 5.07 -4.32
CA LEU A 180 2.56 5.85 -5.08
C LEU A 180 1.23 5.73 -4.35
N LEU A 181 0.85 6.75 -3.61
CA LEU A 181 -0.28 6.65 -2.70
C LEU A 181 -1.29 7.79 -2.86
N CYS A 182 -2.53 7.46 -2.60
CA CYS A 182 -3.62 8.38 -2.35
C CYS A 182 -3.99 8.26 -0.87
N GLN A 183 -3.93 9.38 -0.15
CA GLN A 183 -4.41 9.46 1.23
C GLN A 183 -5.67 10.31 1.28
N ARG A 184 -6.67 9.83 2.02
CA ARG A 184 -7.96 10.50 2.20
C ARG A 184 -8.31 10.64 3.67
N GLU A 185 -8.92 11.74 4.02
CA GLU A 185 -9.62 11.89 5.29
C GLU A 185 -10.90 11.05 5.30
N ILE A 186 -11.53 10.92 6.46
CA ILE A 186 -12.82 10.24 6.59
C ILE A 186 -13.84 10.99 5.73
N ASP A 187 -14.45 10.28 4.79
CA ASP A 187 -15.47 10.79 3.88
C ASP A 187 -16.60 9.76 3.68
N PRO A 188 -17.70 10.13 3.01
CA PRO A 188 -18.83 9.22 2.80
C PRO A 188 -18.46 7.94 2.04
N LEU A 189 -17.41 7.95 1.20
CA LEU A 189 -16.96 6.79 0.45
C LEU A 189 -16.43 5.68 1.36
N LEU A 190 -15.75 6.03 2.47
CA LEU A 190 -15.27 5.06 3.45
C LEU A 190 -16.41 4.19 4.01
N TYR A 191 -17.59 4.75 4.10
CA TYR A 191 -18.79 4.12 4.66
C TYR A 191 -19.73 3.54 3.59
N SER A 192 -19.27 3.51 2.32
CA SER A 192 -20.03 3.03 1.17
C SER A 192 -19.46 1.71 0.62
N PRO A 193 -20.31 0.82 0.08
CA PRO A 193 -19.85 -0.32 -0.70
C PRO A 193 -19.06 0.09 -1.96
N ASP A 194 -19.22 1.33 -2.44
CA ASP A 194 -18.52 1.86 -3.61
C ASP A 194 -17.00 1.95 -3.41
N LEU A 195 -16.51 1.87 -2.16
CA LEU A 195 -15.08 1.82 -1.85
C LEU A 195 -14.37 0.65 -2.54
N VAL A 196 -15.07 -0.46 -2.79
CA VAL A 196 -14.51 -1.59 -3.55
C VAL A 196 -14.13 -1.14 -4.96
N GLY A 197 -15.06 -0.49 -5.66
CA GLY A 197 -14.84 0.02 -7.02
C GLY A 197 -13.73 1.05 -7.09
N GLU A 198 -13.70 1.97 -6.12
CA GLU A 198 -12.67 3.00 -5.99
C GLU A 198 -11.26 2.39 -5.86
N VAL A 199 -11.09 1.40 -4.98
CA VAL A 199 -9.78 0.76 -4.77
C VAL A 199 -9.37 -0.09 -5.98
N VAL A 200 -10.30 -0.78 -6.61
CA VAL A 200 -10.03 -1.54 -7.85
C VAL A 200 -9.57 -0.59 -8.96
N GLU A 201 -10.26 0.53 -9.17
CA GLU A 201 -9.88 1.53 -10.17
C GLU A 201 -8.51 2.16 -9.87
N ALA A 202 -8.23 2.43 -8.59
CA ALA A 202 -6.93 2.89 -8.15
C ALA A 202 -5.81 1.91 -8.53
N PHE A 203 -6.02 0.63 -8.30
CA PHE A 203 -5.05 -0.41 -8.64
C PHE A 203 -4.88 -0.57 -10.16
N GLU A 204 -5.94 -0.40 -10.94
CA GLU A 204 -5.85 -0.34 -12.42
C GLU A 204 -4.99 0.82 -12.90
N GLN A 205 -5.14 2.00 -12.31
CA GLN A 205 -4.31 3.17 -12.66
C GLN A 205 -2.84 2.96 -12.29
N LEU A 206 -2.57 2.24 -11.20
CA LEU A 206 -1.22 1.92 -10.74
C LEU A 206 -0.58 0.71 -11.43
N LEU A 207 -1.36 -0.10 -12.13
CA LEU A 207 -0.90 -1.32 -12.77
C LEU A 207 0.30 -1.15 -13.72
N PRO A 208 0.39 -0.10 -14.55
CA PRO A 208 1.57 0.12 -15.40
C PRO A 208 2.87 0.27 -14.60
N TYR A 209 2.81 0.92 -13.44
CA TYR A 209 3.95 1.08 -12.53
C TYR A 209 4.26 -0.24 -11.84
N TYR A 210 3.23 -0.94 -11.34
CA TYR A 210 3.37 -2.27 -10.75
C TYR A 210 4.11 -3.22 -11.70
N ARG A 211 3.69 -3.33 -12.96
CA ARG A 211 4.32 -4.18 -13.96
C ARG A 211 5.76 -3.77 -14.26
N TYR A 212 6.02 -2.48 -14.39
CA TYR A 212 7.37 -1.97 -14.63
C TYR A 212 8.33 -2.37 -13.49
N PHE A 213 7.93 -2.15 -12.25
CA PHE A 213 8.76 -2.50 -11.09
C PHE A 213 8.85 -4.01 -10.86
N SER A 214 7.80 -4.77 -11.12
CA SER A 214 7.84 -6.23 -11.04
C SER A 214 8.87 -6.82 -12.01
N ASP A 215 8.91 -6.32 -13.25
CA ASP A 215 9.91 -6.73 -14.26
C ASP A 215 11.34 -6.41 -13.78
N LEU A 216 11.57 -5.25 -13.18
CA LEU A 216 12.88 -4.88 -12.63
C LEU A 216 13.30 -5.75 -11.43
N CYS A 217 12.36 -6.12 -10.58
CA CYS A 217 12.65 -7.01 -9.44
C CYS A 217 13.02 -8.41 -9.91
N SER A 218 12.31 -8.94 -10.91
CA SER A 218 12.51 -10.32 -11.42
C SER A 218 13.81 -10.50 -12.22
N ARG A 219 14.45 -9.43 -12.69
CA ARG A 219 15.72 -9.52 -13.47
C ARG A 219 16.96 -9.80 -12.60
N GLY A 220 16.82 -9.94 -11.33
CA GLY A 220 17.94 -10.08 -10.37
C GLY A 220 18.00 -11.39 -9.62
N ASP A 221 17.09 -12.28 -9.92
CA ASP A 221 17.04 -13.66 -9.41
C ASP A 221 17.61 -14.61 -10.54
#